data_9c7adafabead714545d1daf126fdfb80
#
_entry.id   9c7adafabead714545d1daf126fdfb80
#
_cell.length_a   1.000
_cell.length_b   1.000
_cell.length_c   1.000
_cell.angle_alpha   90.00
_cell.angle_beta   90.00
_cell.angle_gamma   90.00
#
_symmetry.space_group_name_H-M   'P 1'
#
loop_
_entity.id
_entity.type
_entity.pdbx_description
1 polymer ?
#
loop_
_entity_poly.entity_id
_entity_poly.type
_entity_poly.pdbx_seq_one_letter_code
_entity_poly.pdbx_strand_id
1 'polypeptide(L)'
;MKILIMRLELRAEWVNSLKEKRMIVLSLTKRLSNKFNVSVSEVNYQDVHEKIGIGIVSVGTTKEVLYSLKEKIIDFVEDNTDAELIKIEEEIIDY
;
A
#
# COMPACT_ATOMS: atom_id res chain seq x y z
N MET A 1 -15.51 -6.66 15.16
CA MET A 1 -14.14 -6.29 14.78
C MET A 1 -14.18 -5.28 13.66
N LYS A 2 -13.23 -4.37 13.64
CA LYS A 2 -13.10 -3.37 12.59
C LYS A 2 -12.07 -3.84 11.56
N ILE A 3 -12.31 -3.50 10.29
CA ILE A 3 -11.42 -3.89 9.19
C ILE A 3 -11.07 -2.64 8.41
N LEU A 4 -9.77 -2.35 8.30
CA LEU A 4 -9.25 -1.30 7.43
C LEU A 4 -8.96 -1.89 6.07
N ILE A 5 -9.51 -1.27 5.03
CA ILE A 5 -9.24 -1.61 3.64
C ILE A 5 -8.67 -0.39 2.96
N MET A 6 -7.49 -0.53 2.35
CA MET A 6 -6.84 0.56 1.63
C MET A 6 -6.44 0.11 0.23
N ARG A 7 -6.51 1.05 -0.70
CA ARG A 7 -5.92 0.90 -2.02
C ARG A 7 -5.06 2.13 -2.28
N LEU A 8 -3.79 1.91 -2.57
CA LEU A 8 -2.84 2.97 -2.90
C LEU A 8 -2.46 2.86 -4.37
N GLU A 9 -2.45 3.99 -5.05
CA GLU A 9 -1.96 4.07 -6.42
C GLU A 9 -0.71 4.94 -6.43
N LEU A 10 0.38 4.41 -6.98
CA LEU A 10 1.65 5.10 -7.09
C LEU A 10 2.09 5.17 -8.54
N ARG A 11 2.90 6.18 -8.86
CA ARG A 11 3.50 6.36 -10.18
C ARG A 11 5.01 6.34 -10.07
N ALA A 12 5.63 5.58 -10.97
CA ALA A 12 7.08 5.45 -11.07
C ALA A 12 7.51 5.69 -12.53
N GLU A 13 7.54 6.96 -12.93
CA GLU A 13 7.78 7.36 -14.32
C GLU A 13 9.16 6.95 -14.86
N TRP A 14 10.17 6.84 -13.97
CA TRP A 14 11.53 6.45 -14.36
C TRP A 14 11.68 4.96 -14.66
N VAL A 15 10.68 4.15 -14.37
CA VAL A 15 10.72 2.70 -14.56
C VAL A 15 10.55 2.36 -16.04
N ASN A 16 11.46 1.57 -16.58
CA ASN A 16 11.51 1.23 -18.01
C ASN A 16 11.04 -0.19 -18.33
N SER A 17 10.74 -1.01 -17.32
CA SER A 17 10.36 -2.40 -17.54
C SER A 17 9.48 -2.94 -16.41
N LEU A 18 8.72 -3.98 -16.70
CA LEU A 18 7.95 -4.70 -15.68
C LEU A 18 8.85 -5.36 -14.64
N LYS A 19 10.02 -5.84 -15.04
CA LYS A 19 10.99 -6.44 -14.11
C LYS A 19 11.43 -5.42 -13.06
N GLU A 20 11.78 -4.22 -13.50
CA GLU A 20 12.20 -3.13 -12.61
C GLU A 20 11.06 -2.73 -11.67
N LYS A 21 9.83 -2.60 -12.20
CA LYS A 21 8.66 -2.30 -11.37
C LYS A 21 8.40 -3.39 -10.33
N ARG A 22 8.48 -4.66 -10.72
CA ARG A 22 8.25 -5.78 -9.80
C ARG A 22 9.22 -5.78 -8.63
N MET A 23 10.44 -5.33 -8.84
CA MET A 23 11.41 -5.19 -7.75
C MET A 23 10.98 -4.12 -6.75
N ILE A 24 10.46 -2.99 -7.24
CA ILE A 24 9.94 -1.90 -6.40
C ILE A 24 8.73 -2.41 -5.59
N VAL A 25 7.78 -3.06 -6.25
CA VAL A 25 6.58 -3.62 -5.62
C VAL A 25 6.95 -4.64 -4.55
N LEU A 26 7.84 -5.56 -4.87
CA LEU A 26 8.28 -6.59 -3.92
C LEU A 26 8.94 -5.97 -2.70
N SER A 27 9.82 -5.01 -2.89
CA SER A 27 10.48 -4.31 -1.79
C SER A 27 9.48 -3.60 -0.90
N LEU A 28 8.54 -2.84 -1.49
CA LEU A 28 7.55 -2.08 -0.73
C LEU A 28 6.58 -2.98 0.02
N THR A 29 6.03 -4.00 -0.64
CA THR A 29 5.08 -4.92 0.01
C THR A 29 5.73 -5.70 1.15
N LYS A 30 6.96 -6.13 0.97
CA LYS A 30 7.72 -6.85 1.99
C LYS A 30 8.01 -5.95 3.20
N ARG A 31 8.41 -4.71 2.98
CA ARG A 31 8.67 -3.75 4.05
C ARG A 31 7.40 -3.44 4.83
N LEU A 32 6.28 -3.24 4.14
CA LEU A 32 4.98 -3.02 4.78
C LEU A 32 4.57 -4.21 5.65
N SER A 33 4.69 -5.43 5.13
CA SER A 33 4.39 -6.65 5.88
C SER A 33 5.27 -6.82 7.11
N ASN A 34 6.54 -6.43 7.03
CA ASN A 34 7.47 -6.54 8.14
C ASN A 34 7.25 -5.47 9.20
N LYS A 35 6.80 -4.29 8.79
CA LYS A 35 6.62 -3.16 9.70
C LYS A 35 5.27 -3.18 10.41
N PHE A 36 4.22 -3.59 9.72
CA PHE A 36 2.84 -3.53 10.22
C PHE A 36 2.17 -4.90 10.17
N ASN A 37 1.17 -5.08 11.02
CA ASN A 37 0.32 -6.27 10.98
C ASN A 37 -0.76 -6.10 9.90
N VAL A 38 -0.38 -6.29 8.66
CA VAL A 38 -1.24 -6.10 7.48
C VAL A 38 -1.08 -7.25 6.51
N SER A 39 -2.12 -7.47 5.72
CA SER A 39 -2.04 -8.23 4.48
C SER A 39 -1.87 -7.23 3.36
N VAL A 40 -0.86 -7.40 2.51
CA VAL A 40 -0.55 -6.46 1.44
C VAL A 40 -0.20 -7.20 0.15
N SER A 41 -0.70 -6.67 -0.98
CA SER A 41 -0.47 -7.28 -2.29
C SER A 41 -0.61 -6.23 -3.38
N GLU A 42 0.04 -6.47 -4.52
CA GLU A 42 -0.25 -5.71 -5.73
C GLU A 42 -1.61 -6.17 -6.28
N VAL A 43 -2.54 -5.23 -6.49
CA VAL A 43 -3.92 -5.55 -6.87
C VAL A 43 -4.36 -4.91 -8.19
N ASN A 44 -3.62 -3.93 -8.70
CA ASN A 44 -3.93 -3.24 -9.94
C ASN A 44 -2.67 -2.98 -10.75
N TYR A 45 -2.83 -2.80 -12.05
CA TYR A 45 -1.75 -2.40 -12.97
C TYR A 45 -0.58 -3.39 -13.05
N GLN A 46 -0.83 -4.67 -12.86
CA GLN A 46 0.24 -5.68 -12.85
C GLN A 46 1.09 -5.66 -14.14
N ASP A 47 0.47 -5.33 -15.26
CA ASP A 47 1.13 -5.32 -16.57
C ASP A 47 1.53 -3.92 -17.06
N VAL A 48 1.42 -2.91 -16.19
CA VAL A 48 1.80 -1.52 -16.48
C VAL A 48 3.03 -1.15 -15.66
N HIS A 49 4.16 -0.83 -16.32
CA HIS A 49 5.41 -0.63 -15.59
C HIS A 49 5.50 0.73 -14.86
N GLU A 50 4.72 1.72 -15.25
CA GLU A 50 4.76 3.06 -14.65
C GLU A 50 3.81 3.23 -13.46
N LYS A 51 2.84 2.34 -13.30
CA LYS A 51 1.82 2.43 -12.26
C LYS A 51 1.86 1.23 -11.34
N ILE A 52 1.61 1.51 -10.06
CA ILE A 52 1.59 0.49 -9.00
C ILE A 52 0.27 0.65 -8.25
N GLY A 53 -0.47 -0.45 -8.10
CA GLY A 53 -1.69 -0.50 -7.30
C GLY A 53 -1.51 -1.49 -6.16
N ILE A 54 -1.53 -1.01 -4.92
CA ILE A 54 -1.32 -1.82 -3.71
C ILE A 54 -2.60 -1.88 -2.91
N GLY A 55 -3.01 -3.10 -2.54
CA GLY A 55 -4.10 -3.35 -1.62
C GLY A 55 -3.57 -3.71 -0.24
N ILE A 56 -4.18 -3.15 0.80
CA ILE A 56 -3.78 -3.36 2.20
C ILE A 56 -5.03 -3.61 3.03
N VAL A 57 -4.99 -4.64 3.89
CA VAL A 57 -6.07 -4.95 4.82
C VAL A 57 -5.48 -5.20 6.20
N SER A 58 -6.16 -4.69 7.24
CA SER A 58 -5.80 -4.94 8.63
C SER A 58 -7.05 -5.01 9.49
N VAL A 59 -6.96 -5.72 10.60
CA VAL A 59 -8.03 -5.82 11.58
C VAL A 59 -7.67 -5.07 12.85
N GLY A 60 -8.68 -4.58 13.56
CA GLY A 60 -8.48 -3.91 14.83
C GLY A 60 -9.75 -3.93 15.67
N THR A 61 -9.64 -3.52 16.91
CA THR A 61 -10.77 -3.48 17.83
C THR A 61 -11.55 -2.17 17.77
N THR A 62 -10.89 -1.06 17.40
CA THR A 62 -11.51 0.26 17.32
C THR A 62 -11.15 0.98 16.03
N LYS A 63 -11.97 1.94 15.64
CA LYS A 63 -11.72 2.81 14.48
C LYS A 63 -10.45 3.65 14.70
N GLU A 64 -10.25 4.14 15.92
CA GLU A 64 -9.13 5.01 16.27
C GLU A 64 -7.79 4.32 16.05
N VAL A 65 -7.69 3.04 16.43
CA VAL A 65 -6.49 2.23 16.19
C VAL A 65 -6.21 2.11 14.70
N LEU A 66 -7.25 1.88 13.89
CA LEU A 66 -7.09 1.72 12.44
C LEU A 66 -6.81 3.05 11.74
N TYR A 67 -7.39 4.16 12.20
CA TYR A 67 -7.02 5.48 11.67
C TYR A 67 -5.56 5.80 11.94
N SER A 68 -5.09 5.51 13.14
CA SER A 68 -3.67 5.68 13.49
C SER A 68 -2.77 4.81 12.60
N LEU A 69 -3.15 3.56 12.40
CA LEU A 69 -2.42 2.64 11.52
C LEU A 69 -2.37 3.16 10.07
N LYS A 70 -3.51 3.64 9.56
CA LYS A 70 -3.59 4.21 8.22
C LYS A 70 -2.58 5.35 8.02
N GLU A 71 -2.54 6.30 8.96
CA GLU A 71 -1.61 7.42 8.88
C GLU A 71 -0.14 6.95 8.88
N LYS A 72 0.17 5.98 9.72
CA LYS A 72 1.52 5.40 9.78
C LYS A 72 1.91 4.68 8.49
N ILE A 73 0.95 3.98 7.87
CA ILE A 73 1.17 3.30 6.59
C ILE A 73 1.47 4.31 5.50
N ILE A 74 0.68 5.39 5.40
CA ILE A 74 0.87 6.42 4.38
C ILE A 74 2.24 7.08 4.55
N ASP A 75 2.60 7.48 5.76
CA ASP A 75 3.91 8.09 6.04
C ASP A 75 5.04 7.14 5.69
N PHE A 76 4.90 5.86 6.04
CA PHE A 76 5.90 4.83 5.74
C PHE A 76 6.09 4.65 4.23
N VAL A 77 5.00 4.60 3.47
CA VAL A 77 5.07 4.46 2.01
C VAL A 77 5.80 5.66 1.41
N GLU A 78 5.45 6.87 1.80
CA GLU A 78 6.09 8.08 1.30
C GLU A 78 7.58 8.14 1.63
N ASP A 79 7.98 7.63 2.80
CA ASP A 79 9.38 7.64 3.25
C ASP A 79 10.22 6.49 2.67
N ASN A 80 9.61 5.43 2.15
CA ASN A 80 10.30 4.20 1.75
C ASN A 80 10.23 3.87 0.26
N THR A 81 9.73 4.79 -0.56
CA THR A 81 9.76 4.66 -2.01
C THR A 81 9.88 6.01 -2.66
N ASP A 82 10.56 6.06 -3.81
CA ASP A 82 10.63 7.25 -4.65
C ASP A 82 9.43 7.36 -5.59
N ALA A 83 8.59 6.33 -5.66
CA ALA A 83 7.35 6.38 -6.43
C ALA A 83 6.40 7.41 -5.80
N GLU A 84 5.71 8.15 -6.65
CA GLU A 84 4.77 9.17 -6.22
C GLU A 84 3.44 8.54 -5.83
N LEU A 85 2.98 8.79 -4.61
CA LEU A 85 1.66 8.36 -4.15
C LEU A 85 0.62 9.32 -4.72
N ILE A 86 -0.19 8.86 -5.68
CA ILE A 86 -1.11 9.71 -6.44
C ILE A 86 -2.58 9.53 -6.05
N LYS A 87 -2.93 8.43 -5.40
CA LYS A 87 -4.31 8.18 -4.98
C LYS A 87 -4.35 7.28 -3.77
N ILE A 88 -5.22 7.61 -2.83
CA ILE A 88 -5.49 6.82 -1.63
C ILE A 88 -7.00 6.60 -1.55
N GLU A 89 -7.41 5.34 -1.53
CA GLU A 89 -8.78 4.95 -1.23
C GLU A 89 -8.76 4.16 0.07
N GLU A 90 -9.73 4.42 0.95
CA GLU A 90 -9.78 3.75 2.24
C GLU A 90 -11.20 3.59 2.74
N GLU A 91 -11.41 2.55 3.52
CA GLU A 91 -12.69 2.27 4.17
C GLU A 91 -12.42 1.50 5.45
N ILE A 92 -13.20 1.79 6.50
CA ILE A 92 -13.21 0.99 7.71
C ILE A 92 -14.59 0.37 7.84
N ILE A 93 -14.63 -0.96 7.85
CA ILE A 93 -15.87 -1.73 7.98
C ILE A 93 -15.98 -2.30 9.39
N ASP A 94 -17.20 -2.40 9.88
CA ASP A 94 -17.52 -3.08 11.12
C ASP A 94 -18.07 -4.46 10.77
N TYR A 95 -17.37 -5.48 11.23
CA TYR A 95 -17.74 -6.86 10.94
C TYR A 95 -18.17 -7.62 12.17
#